data_557632dfd614848b82bbb26d6e6f7caa
#
_entry.id   557632dfd614848b82bbb26d6e6f7caa
#
_cell.length_a   1.000
_cell.length_b   1.000
_cell.length_c   1.000
_cell.angle_alpha   90.00
_cell.angle_beta   90.00
_cell.angle_gamma   90.00
#
_symmetry.space_group_name_H-M   'P 1'
#
loop_
_entity.id
_entity.type
_entity.pdbx_description
1 polymer ?
#
loop_
_entity_poly.entity_id
_entity_poly.type
_entity_poly.pdbx_seq_one_letter_code
_entity_poly.pdbx_strand_id
1 'polypeptide(L)'
;STSARSSSFGGVKAAAKIMNFVKVDMESAIMKGLEKLDADLMMRVQDNMFTFDNLVSMDNRGIQTLMRNVEPDMLMTALKGAPDFVKDKFFSNMSARARVLFVDEMEAKGPLRITDVEEAQKKVIRIARKLSDAGELVLAGRGDDFV
;
A
#
# COMPACT_ATOMS: atom_id res chain seq x y z
N SER A 1 26.06 -8.67 8.03
CA SER A 1 26.87 -8.23 9.15
C SER A 1 25.98 -7.81 10.32
N THR A 2 26.55 -7.80 11.50
CA THR A 2 25.84 -7.40 12.70
C THR A 2 25.41 -5.93 12.66
N SER A 3 26.20 -5.07 12.05
CA SER A 3 25.86 -3.65 11.94
C SER A 3 24.61 -3.43 11.09
N ALA A 4 24.46 -4.17 10.00
CA ALA A 4 23.26 -4.08 9.16
C ALA A 4 22.03 -4.54 9.93
N ARG A 5 22.17 -5.57 10.74
CA ARG A 5 21.07 -6.10 11.52
C ARG A 5 20.66 -5.14 12.66
N SER A 6 21.63 -4.58 13.37
CA SER A 6 21.37 -3.69 14.49
C SER A 6 20.76 -2.36 14.07
N SER A 7 21.05 -1.91 12.84
CA SER A 7 20.51 -0.67 12.29
C SER A 7 19.30 -0.88 11.40
N SER A 8 18.70 -2.08 11.41
CA SER A 8 17.70 -2.48 10.43
C SER A 8 16.52 -1.51 10.31
N PHE A 9 15.99 -1.02 11.42
CA PHE A 9 14.82 -0.15 11.37
C PHE A 9 15.14 1.22 10.74
N GLY A 10 16.20 1.88 11.20
CA GLY A 10 16.63 3.16 10.63
C GLY A 10 17.12 3.03 9.21
N GLY A 11 17.87 1.94 8.93
CA GLY A 11 18.39 1.68 7.58
C GLY A 11 17.29 1.43 6.55
N VAL A 12 16.25 0.72 6.93
CA VAL A 12 15.11 0.46 6.04
C VAL A 12 14.39 1.77 5.69
N LYS A 13 14.14 2.62 6.66
CA LYS A 13 13.50 3.93 6.42
C LYS A 13 14.36 4.83 5.56
N ALA A 14 15.66 4.87 5.80
CA ALA A 14 16.59 5.68 5.00
C ALA A 14 16.61 5.20 3.55
N ALA A 15 16.67 3.88 3.34
CA ALA A 15 16.63 3.31 2.00
C ALA A 15 15.34 3.66 1.28
N ALA A 16 14.20 3.59 1.97
CA ALA A 16 12.90 3.94 1.40
C ALA A 16 12.86 5.41 0.96
N LYS A 17 13.41 6.31 1.77
CA LYS A 17 13.50 7.73 1.41
C LYS A 17 14.34 7.97 0.16
N ILE A 18 15.48 7.30 0.07
CA ILE A 18 16.36 7.40 -1.10
C ILE A 18 15.61 6.92 -2.34
N MET A 19 14.96 5.77 -2.25
CA MET A 19 14.22 5.21 -3.37
C MET A 19 13.11 6.12 -3.88
N ASN A 20 12.51 6.91 -3.01
CA ASN A 20 11.46 7.85 -3.40
C ASN A 20 11.96 9.01 -4.25
N PHE A 21 13.26 9.25 -4.31
CA PHE A 21 13.86 10.32 -5.10
C PHE A 21 14.44 9.86 -6.44
N VAL A 22 14.45 8.56 -6.72
CA VAL A 22 14.97 8.05 -7.98
C VAL A 22 13.83 7.85 -8.98
N LYS A 23 14.20 7.80 -10.26
CA LYS A 23 13.22 7.54 -11.33
C LYS A 23 12.74 6.09 -11.24
N VAL A 24 11.52 5.85 -11.71
CA VAL A 24 10.86 4.55 -11.63
C VAL A 24 11.72 3.42 -12.23
N ASP A 25 12.35 3.65 -13.38
CA ASP A 25 13.21 2.64 -14.00
C ASP A 25 14.46 2.32 -13.17
N MET A 26 15.06 3.35 -12.57
CA MET A 26 16.20 3.16 -11.67
C MET A 26 15.74 2.47 -10.39
N GLU A 27 14.58 2.83 -9.88
CA GLU A 27 13.98 2.18 -8.73
C GLU A 27 13.82 0.68 -8.97
N SER A 28 13.29 0.29 -10.12
CA SER A 28 13.13 -1.11 -10.48
C SER A 28 14.46 -1.87 -10.50
N ALA A 29 15.49 -1.25 -11.04
CA ALA A 29 16.83 -1.87 -11.09
C ALA A 29 17.41 -2.07 -9.69
N ILE A 30 17.26 -1.06 -8.82
CA ILE A 30 17.74 -1.14 -7.44
C ILE A 30 16.97 -2.21 -6.67
N MET A 31 15.64 -2.25 -6.83
CA MET A 31 14.81 -3.23 -6.14
C MET A 31 15.14 -4.66 -6.56
N LYS A 32 15.43 -4.89 -7.84
CA LYS A 32 15.90 -6.20 -8.31
C LYS A 32 17.23 -6.58 -7.70
N GLY A 33 18.12 -5.62 -7.52
CA GLY A 33 19.39 -5.86 -6.85
C GLY A 33 19.22 -6.24 -5.39
N LEU A 34 18.32 -5.55 -4.68
CA LEU A 34 17.99 -5.86 -3.29
C LEU A 34 17.34 -7.24 -3.17
N GLU A 35 16.46 -7.59 -4.10
CA GLU A 35 15.79 -8.89 -4.12
C GLU A 35 16.79 -10.04 -4.18
N LYS A 36 17.84 -9.87 -4.96
CA LYS A 36 18.90 -10.89 -5.07
C LYS A 36 19.69 -11.05 -3.78
N LEU A 37 19.81 -9.98 -3.00
CA LEU A 37 20.58 -9.99 -1.75
C LEU A 37 19.72 -10.48 -0.59
N ASP A 38 18.50 -9.96 -0.48
CA ASP A 38 17.61 -10.26 0.64
C ASP A 38 16.17 -9.87 0.26
N ALA A 39 15.37 -10.88 -0.06
CA ALA A 39 13.97 -10.66 -0.45
C ALA A 39 13.14 -10.04 0.68
N ASP A 40 13.43 -10.39 1.93
CA ASP A 40 12.74 -9.84 3.08
C ASP A 40 13.05 -8.36 3.27
N LEU A 41 14.32 -8.00 3.12
CA LEU A 41 14.73 -6.61 3.17
C LEU A 41 14.06 -5.79 2.07
N MET A 42 13.99 -6.33 0.86
CA MET A 42 13.32 -5.69 -0.26
C MET A 42 11.86 -5.40 0.09
N MET A 43 11.14 -6.37 0.65
CA MET A 43 9.75 -6.17 1.04
C MET A 43 9.59 -5.09 2.10
N ARG A 44 10.48 -5.04 3.08
CA ARG A 44 10.43 -4.01 4.12
C ARG A 44 10.72 -2.62 3.57
N VAL A 45 11.64 -2.51 2.63
CA VAL A 45 11.91 -1.23 1.96
C VAL A 45 10.68 -0.79 1.17
N GLN A 46 10.07 -1.68 0.41
CA GLN A 46 8.86 -1.39 -0.34
C GLN A 46 7.71 -0.95 0.57
N ASP A 47 7.54 -1.61 1.71
CA ASP A 47 6.49 -1.27 2.68
C ASP A 47 6.66 0.14 3.24
N ASN A 48 7.88 0.68 3.25
CA ASN A 48 8.16 2.03 3.72
C ASN A 48 8.13 3.10 2.62
N MET A 49 8.21 2.69 1.36
CA MET A 49 8.17 3.62 0.23
C MET A 49 6.76 4.13 -0.04
N PHE A 50 5.76 3.35 0.26
CA PHE A 50 4.37 3.65 -0.08
C PHE A 50 3.47 3.18 1.06
N THR A 51 2.76 4.10 1.66
CA THR A 51 1.86 3.80 2.79
C THR A 51 0.43 3.63 2.30
N PHE A 52 -0.42 3.08 3.18
CA PHE A 52 -1.83 2.89 2.85
C PHE A 52 -2.53 4.22 2.51
N ASP A 53 -2.17 5.29 3.21
CA ASP A 53 -2.75 6.62 2.97
C ASP A 53 -2.40 7.15 1.58
N ASN A 54 -1.29 6.73 1.01
CA ASN A 54 -0.88 7.15 -0.33
C ASN A 54 -1.79 6.58 -1.42
N LEU A 55 -2.60 5.58 -1.11
CA LEU A 55 -3.53 5.00 -2.08
C LEU A 55 -4.54 6.02 -2.60
N VAL A 56 -4.83 7.08 -1.82
CA VAL A 56 -5.77 8.12 -2.25
C VAL A 56 -5.28 8.91 -3.47
N SER A 57 -3.98 8.87 -3.76
CA SER A 57 -3.44 9.54 -4.95
C SER A 57 -3.71 8.77 -6.25
N MET A 58 -4.20 7.53 -6.17
CA MET A 58 -4.66 6.82 -7.36
C MET A 58 -5.93 7.49 -7.90
N ASP A 59 -6.12 7.40 -9.22
CA ASP A 59 -7.38 7.83 -9.80
C ASP A 59 -8.50 6.85 -9.44
N ASN A 60 -9.74 7.23 -9.76
CA ASN A 60 -10.90 6.40 -9.42
C ASN A 60 -10.85 5.03 -10.10
N ARG A 61 -10.34 4.99 -11.31
CA ARG A 61 -10.20 3.73 -12.06
C ARG A 61 -9.22 2.79 -11.35
N GLY A 62 -8.12 3.32 -10.86
CA GLY A 62 -7.13 2.55 -10.10
C GLY A 62 -7.71 1.99 -8.81
N ILE A 63 -8.47 2.81 -8.09
CA ILE A 63 -9.16 2.36 -6.86
C ILE A 63 -10.15 1.23 -7.19
N GLN A 64 -10.92 1.36 -8.26
CA GLN A 64 -11.87 0.33 -8.66
C GLN A 64 -11.17 -0.97 -9.05
N THR A 65 -10.07 -0.88 -9.76
CA THR A 65 -9.26 -2.04 -10.12
C THR A 65 -8.72 -2.73 -8.86
N LEU A 66 -8.21 -1.94 -7.92
CA LEU A 66 -7.72 -2.47 -6.65
C LEU A 66 -8.83 -3.19 -5.88
N MET A 67 -10.00 -2.57 -5.77
CA MET A 67 -11.12 -3.16 -5.03
C MET A 67 -11.58 -4.49 -5.64
N ARG A 68 -11.49 -4.65 -6.95
CA ARG A 68 -11.83 -5.93 -7.60
C ARG A 68 -10.85 -7.05 -7.30
N ASN A 69 -9.65 -6.70 -6.85
CA ASN A 69 -8.57 -7.66 -6.60
C ASN A 69 -8.26 -7.85 -5.12
N VAL A 70 -9.01 -7.20 -4.24
CA VAL A 70 -8.84 -7.32 -2.79
C VAL A 70 -10.09 -7.97 -2.20
N GLU A 71 -9.89 -8.94 -1.31
CA GLU A 71 -11.00 -9.55 -0.58
C GLU A 71 -11.73 -8.47 0.23
N PRO A 72 -13.07 -8.41 0.18
CA PRO A 72 -13.84 -7.38 0.90
C PRO A 72 -13.51 -7.35 2.39
N ASP A 73 -13.36 -8.49 3.02
CA ASP A 73 -13.03 -8.57 4.44
C ASP A 73 -11.67 -7.95 4.76
N MET A 74 -10.69 -8.19 3.92
CA MET A 74 -9.36 -7.59 4.05
C MET A 74 -9.43 -6.07 3.91
N LEU A 75 -10.18 -5.57 2.94
CA LEU A 75 -10.35 -4.15 2.74
C LEU A 75 -11.07 -3.49 3.92
N MET A 76 -12.10 -4.13 4.45
CA MET A 76 -12.80 -3.64 5.64
C MET A 76 -11.86 -3.50 6.83
N THR A 77 -11.06 -4.52 7.09
CA THR A 77 -10.07 -4.49 8.17
C THR A 77 -9.07 -3.36 7.97
N ALA A 78 -8.55 -3.22 6.78
CA ALA A 78 -7.59 -2.16 6.45
C ALA A 78 -8.20 -0.78 6.64
N LEU A 79 -9.44 -0.57 6.19
CA LEU A 79 -10.12 0.72 6.29
C LEU A 79 -10.54 1.08 7.70
N LYS A 80 -10.72 0.11 8.59
CA LYS A 80 -11.08 0.39 9.99
C LYS A 80 -10.06 1.30 10.68
N GLY A 81 -8.80 1.18 10.32
CA GLY A 81 -7.74 2.01 10.90
C GLY A 81 -7.34 3.20 10.03
N ALA A 82 -8.05 3.46 8.95
CA ALA A 82 -7.72 4.54 8.05
C ALA A 82 -8.42 5.84 8.43
N PRO A 83 -7.82 7.00 8.16
CA PRO A 83 -8.51 8.27 8.34
C PRO A 83 -9.65 8.42 7.35
N ASP A 84 -10.57 9.33 7.64
CA ASP A 84 -11.79 9.52 6.86
C ASP A 84 -11.52 9.83 5.38
N PHE A 85 -10.47 10.61 5.07
CA PHE A 85 -10.18 10.94 3.68
C PHE A 85 -9.78 9.70 2.86
N VAL A 86 -9.17 8.71 3.50
CA VAL A 86 -8.86 7.44 2.84
C VAL A 86 -10.12 6.61 2.63
N LYS A 87 -10.93 6.48 3.68
CA LYS A 87 -12.21 5.78 3.59
C LYS A 87 -13.09 6.37 2.49
N ASP A 88 -13.18 7.69 2.43
CA ASP A 88 -14.02 8.38 1.45
C ASP A 88 -13.57 8.10 0.02
N LYS A 89 -12.27 7.99 -0.21
CA LYS A 89 -11.74 7.66 -1.54
C LYS A 89 -12.25 6.30 -2.01
N PHE A 90 -12.29 5.31 -1.13
CA PHE A 90 -12.82 3.99 -1.46
C PHE A 90 -14.34 4.02 -1.57
N PHE A 91 -15.02 4.64 -0.62
CA PHE A 91 -16.48 4.67 -0.59
C PHE A 91 -17.07 5.42 -1.79
N SER A 92 -16.42 6.48 -2.24
CA SER A 92 -16.89 7.24 -3.41
C SER A 92 -16.80 6.44 -4.70
N ASN A 93 -16.09 5.32 -4.70
CA ASN A 93 -15.99 4.41 -5.85
C ASN A 93 -16.93 3.22 -5.73
N MET A 94 -17.85 3.24 -4.80
CA MET A 94 -18.89 2.22 -4.62
C MET A 94 -20.25 2.80 -4.98
N SER A 95 -21.18 1.93 -5.42
CA SER A 95 -22.57 2.35 -5.55
C SER A 95 -23.12 2.70 -4.17
N ALA A 96 -24.17 3.49 -4.11
CA ALA A 96 -24.80 3.88 -2.83
C ALA A 96 -25.18 2.64 -2.01
N ARG A 97 -25.75 1.63 -2.67
CA ARG A 97 -26.16 0.39 -2.01
C ARG A 97 -24.96 -0.40 -1.50
N ALA A 98 -23.93 -0.56 -2.34
CA ALA A 98 -22.73 -1.28 -1.95
C ALA A 98 -22.02 -0.60 -0.78
N ARG A 99 -22.00 0.73 -0.78
CA ARG A 99 -21.42 1.51 0.31
C ARG A 99 -22.10 1.24 1.65
N VAL A 100 -23.44 1.27 1.65
CA VAL A 100 -24.21 1.01 2.88
C VAL A 100 -23.90 -0.38 3.42
N LEU A 101 -23.92 -1.39 2.56
CA LEU A 101 -23.66 -2.76 2.97
C LEU A 101 -22.23 -2.92 3.49
N PHE A 102 -21.28 -2.30 2.81
CA PHE A 102 -19.87 -2.38 3.19
C PHE A 102 -19.62 -1.72 4.55
N VAL A 103 -20.19 -0.53 4.77
CA VAL A 103 -20.03 0.20 6.03
C VAL A 103 -20.67 -0.58 7.18
N ASP A 104 -21.87 -1.13 6.95
CA ASP A 104 -22.56 -1.91 7.97
C ASP A 104 -21.75 -3.15 8.37
N GLU A 105 -21.21 -3.87 7.41
CA GLU A 105 -20.38 -5.04 7.69
C GLU A 105 -19.07 -4.65 8.38
N MET A 106 -18.48 -3.54 7.98
CA MET A 106 -17.26 -3.03 8.60
C MET A 106 -17.50 -2.67 10.07
N GLU A 107 -18.61 -2.02 10.37
CA GLU A 107 -18.98 -1.67 11.74
C GLU A 107 -19.29 -2.91 12.56
N ALA A 108 -19.89 -3.92 11.97
CA ALA A 108 -20.23 -5.18 12.63
C ALA A 108 -18.99 -5.94 13.11
N LYS A 109 -17.82 -5.67 12.54
CA LYS A 109 -16.58 -6.28 12.99
C LYS A 109 -16.20 -5.87 14.42
N GLY A 110 -16.70 -4.73 14.89
CA GLY A 110 -16.33 -4.18 16.18
C GLY A 110 -14.85 -3.78 16.26
N PRO A 111 -14.31 -3.62 17.46
CA PRO A 111 -12.91 -3.25 17.64
C PRO A 111 -11.96 -4.31 17.07
N LEU A 112 -10.92 -3.87 16.41
CA LEU A 112 -9.88 -4.73 15.84
C LEU A 112 -8.53 -4.40 16.44
N ARG A 113 -7.64 -5.39 16.47
CA ARG A 113 -6.27 -5.16 16.91
C ARG A 113 -5.54 -4.30 15.90
N ILE A 114 -4.76 -3.34 16.38
CA ILE A 114 -3.97 -2.46 15.53
C ILE A 114 -3.05 -3.27 14.62
N THR A 115 -2.43 -4.33 15.16
CA THR A 115 -1.54 -5.18 14.37
C THR A 115 -2.26 -5.86 13.21
N ASP A 116 -3.50 -6.29 13.41
CA ASP A 116 -4.30 -6.93 12.36
C ASP A 116 -4.67 -5.92 11.28
N VAL A 117 -5.01 -4.70 11.67
CA VAL A 117 -5.31 -3.60 10.75
C VAL A 117 -4.09 -3.26 9.92
N GLU A 118 -2.94 -3.09 10.56
CA GLU A 118 -1.70 -2.74 9.87
C GLU A 118 -1.27 -3.84 8.90
N GLU A 119 -1.44 -5.10 9.29
CA GLU A 119 -1.14 -6.23 8.42
C GLU A 119 -2.05 -6.25 7.19
N ALA A 120 -3.35 -6.00 7.39
CA ALA A 120 -4.29 -5.91 6.28
C ALA A 120 -3.92 -4.76 5.33
N GLN A 121 -3.54 -3.61 5.87
CA GLN A 121 -3.10 -2.48 5.07
C GLN A 121 -1.88 -2.82 4.23
N LYS A 122 -0.90 -3.51 4.80
CA LYS A 122 0.29 -3.94 4.07
C LYS A 122 -0.06 -4.90 2.94
N LYS A 123 -0.98 -5.82 3.19
CA LYS A 123 -1.42 -6.77 2.16
C LYS A 123 -2.12 -6.06 1.01
N VAL A 124 -2.95 -5.07 1.30
CA VAL A 124 -3.63 -4.28 0.26
C VAL A 124 -2.60 -3.52 -0.58
N ILE A 125 -1.61 -2.90 0.07
CA ILE A 125 -0.53 -2.19 -0.64
C ILE A 125 0.24 -3.14 -1.55
N ARG A 126 0.54 -4.35 -1.09
CA ARG A 126 1.25 -5.34 -1.90
C ARG A 126 0.45 -5.76 -3.13
N ILE A 127 -0.85 -5.90 -2.98
CA ILE A 127 -1.75 -6.18 -4.11
C ILE A 127 -1.71 -5.00 -5.10
N ALA A 128 -1.84 -3.77 -4.60
CA ALA A 128 -1.77 -2.58 -5.44
C ALA A 128 -0.44 -2.51 -6.20
N ARG A 129 0.66 -2.84 -5.54
CA ARG A 129 1.99 -2.84 -6.16
C ARG A 129 2.10 -3.89 -7.26
N LYS A 130 1.59 -5.08 -7.02
CA LYS A 130 1.55 -6.14 -8.05
C LYS A 130 0.73 -5.71 -9.26
N LEU A 131 -0.41 -5.08 -9.04
CA LEU A 131 -1.25 -4.58 -10.12
C LEU A 131 -0.55 -3.48 -10.90
N SER A 132 0.16 -2.60 -10.22
CA SER A 132 0.95 -1.56 -10.86
C SER A 132 2.09 -2.16 -11.69
N ASP A 133 2.77 -3.16 -11.17
CA ASP A 133 3.85 -3.84 -11.89
C ASP A 133 3.32 -4.56 -13.13
N ALA A 134 2.09 -5.04 -13.09
CA ALA A 134 1.43 -5.66 -14.23
C ALA A 134 0.81 -4.66 -15.20
N GLY A 135 0.90 -3.36 -14.92
CA GLY A 135 0.35 -2.31 -15.78
C GLY A 135 -1.16 -2.14 -15.66
N GLU A 136 -1.80 -2.71 -14.65
CA GLU A 136 -3.25 -2.67 -14.50
C GLU A 136 -3.74 -1.43 -13.75
N LEU A 137 -2.87 -0.78 -13.01
CA LEU A 137 -3.13 0.53 -12.40
C LEU A 137 -1.82 1.29 -12.26
N VAL A 138 -1.91 2.57 -11.94
CA VAL A 138 -0.75 3.42 -11.73
C VAL A 138 -0.74 3.90 -10.29
N LEU A 139 0.37 3.65 -9.59
CA LEU A 139 0.59 4.19 -8.26
C LEU A 139 1.23 5.56 -8.38
N ALA A 140 0.52 6.59 -7.97
CA ALA A 140 1.03 7.95 -7.96
C ALA A 140 2.03 8.15 -6.81
N GLY A 141 2.85 9.19 -6.90
CA GLY A 141 3.80 9.52 -5.83
C GLY A 141 5.11 8.76 -5.91
N ARG A 142 5.38 8.06 -7.01
CA ARG A 142 6.60 7.28 -7.17
C ARG A 142 7.61 7.95 -8.09
N GLY A 143 7.67 9.25 -8.05
CA GLY A 143 8.66 10.02 -8.80
C GLY A 143 8.21 10.45 -10.18
N ASP A 144 7.20 9.84 -10.74
CA ASP A 144 6.62 10.22 -12.02
C ASP A 144 5.57 11.32 -11.91
N ASP A 145 5.26 11.76 -10.71
CA ASP A 145 4.35 12.88 -10.44
C ASP A 145 5.01 14.24 -10.59
N PHE A 146 6.30 14.26 -10.75
CA PHE A 146 7.07 15.50 -10.79
C PHE A 146 7.25 15.96 -12.23
N VAL A 147 6.76 17.11 -12.47
CA VAL A 147 6.86 17.75 -13.77
C VAL A 147 7.76 18.95 -13.71
#